data_36191d364fd2958b0f3ecae2a5ec953f
#
_entry.id   36191d364fd2958b0f3ecae2a5ec953f
#
_cell.length_a   1.000
_cell.length_b   1.000
_cell.length_c   1.000
_cell.angle_alpha   90.00
_cell.angle_beta   90.00
_cell.angle_gamma   90.00
#
_symmetry.space_group_name_H-M   'P 1'
#
loop_
_entity.id
_entity.type
_entity.pdbx_description
1 polymer ?
#
loop_
_entity_poly.entity_id
_entity_poly.type
_entity_poly.pdbx_seq_one_letter_code
_entity_poly.pdbx_strand_id
1 'polypeptide(L)'
;IPNDKKNHGFDMPTAKVKSILDEFSDMGGIHVTLSGGEVFLHKDIIEIARYCREKDLKITILSNLIALKDEQVTALKELNISLIQVSLYSMNPEIHDFITTVKGSFEKTKASIEKLVAADIPVQISCPLMKANKVGYDKVLDYAKSLKIKAQTDYIMMARADLDTENLANRLSLEETEQVLRDIIEHDIQYREQTLEKIPITDEIKFDLERFKKQPVC
;
A
#
# COMPACT_ATOMS: atom_id res chain seq x y z
N ILE A 1 -2.60 -11.85 1.60
CA ILE A 1 -1.86 -12.71 0.63
C ILE A 1 -2.38 -14.13 0.88
N PRO A 2 -2.84 -14.85 -0.15
CA PRO A 2 -3.32 -16.21 0.03
C PRO A 2 -2.20 -17.05 0.66
N ASN A 3 -2.48 -17.67 1.78
CA ASN A 3 -1.56 -18.59 2.45
C ASN A 3 -1.63 -19.97 1.75
N ASP A 4 -1.72 -19.96 0.43
CA ASP A 4 -1.75 -21.19 -0.36
C ASP A 4 -0.34 -21.78 -0.43
N LYS A 5 -0.08 -22.70 0.49
CA LYS A 5 1.20 -23.46 0.55
C LYS A 5 1.53 -24.20 -0.76
N LYS A 6 0.59 -24.31 -1.70
CA LYS A 6 0.80 -24.96 -3.01
C LYS A 6 1.49 -24.04 -4.02
N ASN A 7 1.39 -22.72 -3.85
CA ASN A 7 1.99 -21.73 -4.75
C ASN A 7 3.21 -21.01 -4.18
N HIS A 8 3.71 -21.39 -3.01
CA HIS A 8 4.98 -20.93 -2.48
C HIS A 8 6.12 -21.59 -3.24
N GLY A 9 6.53 -21.05 -4.36
CA GLY A 9 7.68 -21.67 -4.94
C GLY A 9 8.32 -21.06 -6.16
N PHE A 10 7.66 -20.15 -6.85
CA PHE A 10 8.29 -19.67 -8.07
C PHE A 10 8.08 -18.16 -8.24
N ASP A 11 9.10 -17.40 -7.86
CA ASP A 11 9.23 -16.05 -8.37
C ASP A 11 9.27 -16.11 -9.90
N MET A 12 8.69 -15.10 -10.56
CA MET A 12 8.78 -15.03 -12.01
C MET A 12 10.27 -14.93 -12.40
N PRO A 13 10.77 -15.80 -13.27
CA PRO A 13 12.17 -15.73 -13.69
C PRO A 13 12.52 -14.36 -14.26
N THR A 14 13.67 -13.81 -13.87
CA THR A 14 14.14 -12.48 -14.29
C THR A 14 14.10 -12.28 -15.80
N ALA A 15 14.46 -13.32 -16.58
CA ALA A 15 14.39 -13.27 -18.05
C ALA A 15 12.94 -13.08 -18.56
N LYS A 16 11.95 -13.71 -17.89
CA LYS A 16 10.53 -13.53 -18.24
C LYS A 16 10.05 -12.13 -17.87
N VAL A 17 10.46 -11.62 -16.71
CA VAL A 17 10.15 -10.23 -16.31
C VAL A 17 10.68 -9.25 -17.35
N LYS A 18 11.94 -9.40 -17.76
CA LYS A 18 12.56 -8.54 -18.80
C LYS A 18 11.82 -8.62 -20.13
N SER A 19 11.44 -9.81 -20.59
CA SER A 19 10.64 -9.98 -21.81
C SER A 19 9.30 -9.23 -21.73
N ILE A 20 8.61 -9.28 -20.59
CA ILE A 20 7.36 -8.53 -20.39
C ILE A 20 7.61 -7.01 -20.39
N LEU A 21 8.69 -6.56 -19.79
CA LEU A 21 9.08 -5.15 -19.77
C LEU A 21 9.43 -4.63 -21.18
N ASP A 22 10.08 -5.46 -22.02
CA ASP A 22 10.32 -5.14 -23.43
C ASP A 22 9.02 -4.94 -24.20
N GLU A 23 8.12 -5.91 -24.14
CA GLU A 23 6.80 -5.84 -24.78
C GLU A 23 6.01 -4.62 -24.30
N PHE A 24 6.02 -4.36 -22.97
CA PHE A 24 5.34 -3.22 -22.39
C PHE A 24 5.93 -1.87 -22.86
N SER A 25 7.26 -1.76 -22.92
CA SER A 25 7.95 -0.58 -23.41
C SER A 25 7.68 -0.35 -24.91
N ASP A 26 7.70 -1.41 -25.72
CA ASP A 26 7.41 -1.35 -27.16
C ASP A 26 5.96 -0.91 -27.46
N MET A 27 5.04 -1.21 -26.55
CA MET A 27 3.64 -0.70 -26.60
C MET A 27 3.50 0.76 -26.12
N GLY A 28 4.58 1.44 -25.73
CA GLY A 28 4.56 2.81 -25.23
C GLY A 28 4.27 2.91 -23.73
N GLY A 29 4.44 1.84 -22.98
CA GLY A 29 4.34 1.86 -21.52
C GLY A 29 5.36 2.79 -20.88
N ILE A 30 4.97 3.55 -19.86
CA ILE A 30 5.81 4.56 -19.21
C ILE A 30 5.98 4.35 -17.70
N HIS A 31 5.19 3.47 -17.09
CA HIS A 31 5.20 3.28 -15.64
C HIS A 31 4.90 1.83 -15.28
N VAL A 32 5.71 1.28 -14.41
CA VAL A 32 5.52 -0.07 -13.87
C VAL A 32 5.38 -0.03 -12.36
N THR A 33 4.54 -0.91 -11.84
CA THR A 33 4.45 -1.19 -10.41
C THR A 33 4.98 -2.59 -10.15
N LEU A 34 6.10 -2.67 -9.43
CA LEU A 34 6.67 -3.94 -8.99
C LEU A 34 5.97 -4.36 -7.70
N SER A 35 5.29 -5.48 -7.76
CA SER A 35 4.51 -6.06 -6.66
C SER A 35 4.65 -7.57 -6.67
N GLY A 36 4.18 -8.21 -5.60
CA GLY A 36 4.17 -9.66 -5.47
C GLY A 36 3.72 -10.06 -4.08
N GLY A 37 4.17 -11.20 -3.56
CA GLY A 37 4.05 -11.48 -2.13
C GLY A 37 4.88 -10.48 -1.33
N GLU A 38 6.20 -10.50 -1.54
CA GLU A 38 7.13 -9.47 -1.06
C GLU A 38 8.28 -9.33 -2.09
N VAL A 39 8.37 -8.16 -2.71
CA VAL A 39 9.30 -7.93 -3.83
C VAL A 39 10.77 -8.05 -3.43
N PHE A 40 11.13 -7.66 -2.21
CA PHE A 40 12.52 -7.73 -1.72
C PHE A 40 12.99 -9.15 -1.36
N LEU A 41 12.10 -10.15 -1.44
CA LEU A 41 12.49 -11.56 -1.42
C LEU A 41 12.99 -12.05 -2.79
N HIS A 42 12.64 -11.37 -3.88
CA HIS A 42 13.13 -11.73 -5.20
C HIS A 42 14.63 -11.42 -5.30
N LYS A 43 15.45 -12.43 -5.54
CA LYS A 43 16.92 -12.31 -5.54
C LYS A 43 17.46 -11.24 -6.49
N ASP A 44 16.80 -11.05 -7.63
CA ASP A 44 17.22 -10.15 -8.70
C ASP A 44 16.41 -8.85 -8.77
N ILE A 45 15.73 -8.45 -7.67
CA ILE A 45 14.83 -7.26 -7.68
C ILE A 45 15.56 -5.97 -8.11
N ILE A 46 16.80 -5.78 -7.68
CA ILE A 46 17.61 -4.61 -8.07
C ILE A 46 17.99 -4.67 -9.55
N GLU A 47 18.28 -5.84 -10.08
CA GLU A 47 18.54 -6.04 -11.52
C GLU A 47 17.29 -5.71 -12.34
N ILE A 48 16.11 -6.17 -11.90
CA ILE A 48 14.82 -5.87 -12.54
C ILE A 48 14.55 -4.36 -12.51
N ALA A 49 14.75 -3.72 -11.35
CA ALA A 49 14.56 -2.27 -11.23
C ALA A 49 15.54 -1.49 -12.13
N ARG A 50 16.80 -1.92 -12.25
CA ARG A 50 17.78 -1.35 -13.18
C ARG A 50 17.30 -1.49 -14.62
N TYR A 51 16.83 -2.66 -15.00
CA TYR A 51 16.30 -2.89 -16.34
C TYR A 51 15.08 -2.01 -16.66
N CYS A 52 14.19 -1.79 -15.71
CA CYS A 52 13.10 -0.81 -15.88
C CYS A 52 13.64 0.60 -16.17
N ARG A 53 14.72 1.02 -15.49
CA ARG A 53 15.34 2.34 -15.74
C ARG A 53 16.04 2.42 -17.10
N GLU A 54 16.67 1.33 -17.56
CA GLU A 54 17.24 1.22 -18.91
C GLU A 54 16.19 1.39 -20.03
N LYS A 55 14.92 1.08 -19.71
CA LYS A 55 13.75 1.27 -20.58
C LYS A 55 13.00 2.59 -20.32
N ASP A 56 13.57 3.53 -19.58
CA ASP A 56 12.98 4.82 -19.20
C ASP A 56 11.62 4.71 -18.46
N LEU A 57 11.34 3.56 -17.85
CA LEU A 57 10.12 3.36 -17.10
C LEU A 57 10.18 4.01 -15.70
N LYS A 58 9.11 4.70 -15.31
CA LYS A 58 8.89 5.06 -13.91
C LYS A 58 8.63 3.80 -13.10
N ILE A 59 9.14 3.76 -11.87
CA ILE A 59 9.03 2.57 -11.01
C ILE A 59 8.32 2.94 -9.72
N THR A 60 7.23 2.26 -9.43
CA THR A 60 6.63 2.17 -8.08
C THR A 60 6.89 0.77 -7.54
N ILE A 61 7.19 0.67 -6.25
CA ILE A 61 7.38 -0.60 -5.55
C ILE A 61 6.32 -0.70 -4.45
N LEU A 62 5.59 -1.83 -4.40
CA LEU A 62 4.69 -2.16 -3.29
C LEU A 62 5.35 -3.22 -2.41
N SER A 63 5.55 -2.92 -1.14
CA SER A 63 6.30 -3.78 -0.23
C SER A 63 5.84 -3.64 1.23
N ASN A 64 6.06 -4.69 2.03
CA ASN A 64 6.00 -4.61 3.48
C ASN A 64 7.37 -4.25 4.11
N LEU A 65 8.43 -4.17 3.32
CA LEU A 65 9.81 -3.85 3.66
C LEU A 65 10.49 -4.80 4.67
N ILE A 66 9.88 -5.89 5.08
CA ILE A 66 10.47 -6.82 6.08
C ILE A 66 11.77 -7.43 5.58
N ALA A 67 11.87 -7.65 4.26
CA ALA A 67 13.01 -8.27 3.59
C ALA A 67 14.00 -7.28 2.97
N LEU A 68 13.77 -5.95 3.12
CA LEU A 68 14.66 -4.93 2.58
C LEU A 68 16.03 -4.99 3.25
N LYS A 69 17.09 -5.03 2.45
CA LYS A 69 18.49 -5.06 2.91
C LYS A 69 19.13 -3.67 2.75
N ASP A 70 20.14 -3.39 3.58
CA ASP A 70 20.81 -2.08 3.58
C ASP A 70 21.52 -1.78 2.24
N GLU A 71 22.14 -2.79 1.62
CA GLU A 71 22.76 -2.64 0.31
C GLU A 71 21.75 -2.29 -0.80
N GLN A 72 20.50 -2.71 -0.65
CA GLN A 72 19.44 -2.39 -1.62
C GLN A 72 18.99 -0.93 -1.52
N VAL A 73 19.05 -0.30 -0.34
CA VAL A 73 18.69 1.12 -0.16
C VAL A 73 19.57 2.02 -1.03
N THR A 74 20.87 1.79 -1.05
CA THR A 74 21.80 2.54 -1.91
C THR A 74 21.45 2.38 -3.38
N ALA A 75 21.23 1.14 -3.83
CA ALA A 75 20.86 0.87 -5.21
C ALA A 75 19.53 1.52 -5.61
N LEU A 76 18.50 1.49 -4.73
CA LEU A 76 17.21 2.13 -4.97
C LEU A 76 17.32 3.65 -5.09
N LYS A 77 18.21 4.28 -4.31
CA LYS A 77 18.51 5.72 -4.42
C LYS A 77 19.14 6.04 -5.76
N GLU A 78 20.18 5.31 -6.17
CA GLU A 78 20.87 5.48 -7.45
C GLU A 78 19.93 5.30 -8.65
N LEU A 79 18.98 4.35 -8.56
CA LEU A 79 17.98 4.09 -9.56
C LEU A 79 16.86 5.13 -9.63
N ASN A 80 16.84 6.09 -8.71
CA ASN A 80 15.85 7.15 -8.65
C ASN A 80 14.40 6.57 -8.70
N ILE A 81 14.09 5.67 -7.76
CA ILE A 81 12.77 5.06 -7.67
C ILE A 81 11.71 6.14 -7.44
N SER A 82 10.64 6.10 -8.21
CA SER A 82 9.61 7.15 -8.18
C SER A 82 8.78 7.12 -6.91
N LEU A 83 8.51 5.93 -6.37
CA LEU A 83 7.75 5.74 -5.13
C LEU A 83 7.94 4.34 -4.56
N ILE A 84 8.08 4.24 -3.25
CA ILE A 84 7.91 2.98 -2.52
C ILE A 84 6.66 3.12 -1.64
N GLN A 85 5.63 2.34 -1.94
CA GLN A 85 4.41 2.28 -1.14
C GLN A 85 4.52 1.13 -0.15
N VAL A 86 4.41 1.47 1.13
CA VAL A 86 4.68 0.57 2.25
C VAL A 86 3.41 0.28 3.03
N SER A 87 3.13 -0.99 3.28
CA SER A 87 2.03 -1.39 4.15
C SER A 87 2.42 -1.22 5.62
N LEU A 88 1.73 -0.30 6.33
CA LEU A 88 1.87 -0.14 7.78
C LEU A 88 0.46 -0.03 8.39
N TYR A 89 0.05 -1.08 9.11
CA TYR A 89 -1.35 -1.23 9.53
C TYR A 89 -1.67 -0.58 10.86
N SER A 90 -0.69 -0.40 11.75
CA SER A 90 -0.88 0.20 13.07
C SER A 90 0.48 0.67 13.62
N MET A 91 0.44 1.68 14.50
CA MET A 91 1.59 2.04 15.34
C MET A 91 1.67 1.21 16.64
N ASN A 92 0.69 0.32 16.88
CA ASN A 92 0.79 -0.70 17.91
C ASN A 92 1.45 -1.95 17.32
N PRO A 93 2.63 -2.39 17.82
CA PRO A 93 3.35 -3.56 17.30
C PRO A 93 2.52 -4.84 17.30
N GLU A 94 1.72 -5.07 18.35
CA GLU A 94 0.91 -6.28 18.49
C GLU A 94 -0.21 -6.34 17.42
N ILE A 95 -0.85 -5.21 17.12
CA ILE A 95 -1.88 -5.12 16.08
C ILE A 95 -1.26 -5.30 14.70
N HIS A 96 -0.14 -4.63 14.43
CA HIS A 96 0.55 -4.76 13.15
C HIS A 96 1.01 -6.19 12.88
N ASP A 97 1.69 -6.79 13.86
CA ASP A 97 2.19 -8.17 13.78
C ASP A 97 1.04 -9.19 13.65
N PHE A 98 -0.07 -8.95 14.34
CA PHE A 98 -1.29 -9.76 14.19
C PHE A 98 -1.83 -9.72 12.75
N ILE A 99 -1.94 -8.54 12.14
CA ILE A 99 -2.44 -8.37 10.77
C ILE A 99 -1.49 -8.99 9.75
N THR A 100 -0.20 -8.80 9.92
CA THR A 100 0.82 -9.37 9.02
C THR A 100 1.08 -10.85 9.27
N THR A 101 0.63 -11.39 10.40
CA THR A 101 0.94 -12.74 10.88
C THR A 101 2.45 -13.03 11.07
N VAL A 102 3.24 -11.97 11.21
CA VAL A 102 4.71 -12.07 11.36
C VAL A 102 5.18 -11.29 12.58
N LYS A 103 5.58 -12.00 13.61
CA LYS A 103 6.11 -11.40 14.85
C LYS A 103 7.36 -10.57 14.56
N GLY A 104 7.38 -9.32 15.05
CA GLY A 104 8.47 -8.36 14.87
C GLY A 104 8.46 -7.70 13.49
N SER A 105 7.41 -7.86 12.70
CA SER A 105 7.25 -7.18 11.41
C SER A 105 7.14 -5.66 11.57
N PHE A 106 6.47 -5.19 12.62
CA PHE A 106 6.33 -3.77 12.91
C PHE A 106 7.69 -3.06 13.00
N GLU A 107 8.58 -3.58 13.85
CA GLU A 107 9.89 -2.96 14.06
C GLU A 107 10.74 -2.95 12.78
N LYS A 108 10.70 -4.03 11.99
CA LYS A 108 11.43 -4.12 10.72
C LYS A 108 10.88 -3.14 9.70
N THR A 109 9.55 -3.12 9.51
CA THR A 109 8.89 -2.21 8.57
C THR A 109 9.16 -0.75 8.94
N LYS A 110 8.99 -0.40 10.22
CA LYS A 110 9.23 0.96 10.72
C LYS A 110 10.69 1.40 10.51
N ALA A 111 11.66 0.57 10.90
CA ALA A 111 13.08 0.87 10.70
C ALA A 111 13.42 1.02 9.21
N SER A 112 12.83 0.20 8.33
CA SER A 112 13.03 0.30 6.89
C SER A 112 12.43 1.58 6.29
N ILE A 113 11.25 2.02 6.76
CA ILE A 113 10.66 3.32 6.38
C ILE A 113 11.63 4.45 6.74
N GLU A 114 12.11 4.48 7.96
CA GLU A 114 13.03 5.51 8.44
C GLU A 114 14.34 5.55 7.64
N LYS A 115 14.89 4.39 7.26
CA LYS A 115 16.07 4.29 6.38
C LYS A 115 15.82 4.86 5.00
N LEU A 116 14.70 4.52 4.37
CA LEU A 116 14.34 5.02 3.05
C LEU A 116 14.15 6.53 3.06
N VAL A 117 13.47 7.05 4.07
CA VAL A 117 13.25 8.51 4.25
C VAL A 117 14.59 9.22 4.48
N ALA A 118 15.46 8.68 5.33
CA ALA A 118 16.80 9.24 5.57
C ALA A 118 17.68 9.23 4.31
N ALA A 119 17.44 8.30 3.38
CA ALA A 119 18.09 8.25 2.08
C ALA A 119 17.42 9.15 1.02
N ASP A 120 16.42 9.97 1.36
CA ASP A 120 15.59 10.77 0.44
C ASP A 120 14.96 9.93 -0.69
N ILE A 121 14.56 8.71 -0.41
CA ILE A 121 13.78 7.89 -1.34
C ILE A 121 12.30 8.19 -1.10
N PRO A 122 11.50 8.47 -2.15
CA PRO A 122 10.08 8.75 -1.99
C PRO A 122 9.32 7.56 -1.39
N VAL A 123 8.71 7.76 -0.24
CA VAL A 123 7.92 6.76 0.48
C VAL A 123 6.50 7.27 0.69
N GLN A 124 5.54 6.37 0.57
CA GLN A 124 4.14 6.57 0.96
C GLN A 124 3.68 5.40 1.82
N ILE A 125 3.02 5.67 2.93
CA ILE A 125 2.42 4.64 3.76
C ILE A 125 1.01 4.31 3.23
N SER A 126 0.71 3.02 3.10
CA SER A 126 -0.62 2.48 2.85
C SER A 126 -1.11 1.80 4.13
N CYS A 127 -2.21 2.32 4.68
CA CYS A 127 -2.86 1.80 5.89
C CYS A 127 -4.31 1.39 5.57
N PRO A 128 -4.53 0.24 4.93
CA PRO A 128 -5.88 -0.27 4.71
C PRO A 128 -6.59 -0.52 6.05
N LEU A 129 -7.83 -0.02 6.14
CA LEU A 129 -8.61 -0.12 7.37
C LEU A 129 -9.43 -1.39 7.42
N MET A 130 -9.40 -2.04 8.57
CA MET A 130 -10.11 -3.27 8.85
C MET A 130 -10.49 -3.32 10.33
N LYS A 131 -11.30 -4.29 10.75
CA LYS A 131 -11.74 -4.42 12.14
C LYS A 131 -10.61 -4.35 13.16
N ALA A 132 -9.45 -4.93 12.85
CA ALA A 132 -8.32 -5.00 13.77
C ALA A 132 -7.63 -3.65 14.01
N ASN A 133 -7.64 -2.73 13.04
CA ASN A 133 -6.91 -1.46 13.12
C ASN A 133 -7.78 -0.21 12.94
N LYS A 134 -9.11 -0.34 12.93
CA LYS A 134 -10.02 0.82 12.82
C LYS A 134 -9.89 1.84 13.96
N VAL A 135 -9.32 1.43 15.08
CA VAL A 135 -8.95 2.30 16.20
C VAL A 135 -7.44 2.49 16.18
N GLY A 136 -6.98 3.75 16.19
CA GLY A 136 -5.55 4.10 16.24
C GLY A 136 -4.86 4.15 14.87
N TYR A 137 -5.60 4.12 13.75
CA TYR A 137 -5.06 4.38 12.42
C TYR A 137 -4.55 5.82 12.27
N ASP A 138 -5.15 6.76 12.99
CA ASP A 138 -4.75 8.17 13.11
C ASP A 138 -3.28 8.30 13.50
N LYS A 139 -2.78 7.45 14.40
CA LYS A 139 -1.37 7.41 14.79
C LYS A 139 -0.43 7.05 13.63
N VAL A 140 -0.90 6.25 12.66
CA VAL A 140 -0.13 5.97 11.44
C VAL A 140 -0.05 7.21 10.57
N LEU A 141 -1.14 7.99 10.47
CA LEU A 141 -1.17 9.26 9.75
C LEU A 141 -0.25 10.28 10.41
N ASP A 142 -0.29 10.39 11.74
CA ASP A 142 0.60 11.28 12.50
C ASP A 142 2.08 10.88 12.35
N TYR A 143 2.38 9.60 12.36
CA TYR A 143 3.73 9.10 12.10
C TYR A 143 4.22 9.49 10.71
N ALA A 144 3.41 9.28 9.66
CA ALA A 144 3.76 9.71 8.31
C ALA A 144 4.01 11.23 8.25
N LYS A 145 3.14 12.02 8.88
CA LYS A 145 3.29 13.49 8.98
C LYS A 145 4.58 13.90 9.69
N SER A 146 4.95 13.20 10.76
CA SER A 146 6.22 13.46 11.46
C SER A 146 7.45 13.23 10.59
N LEU A 147 7.37 12.28 9.65
CA LEU A 147 8.41 11.99 8.67
C LEU A 147 8.29 12.85 7.38
N LYS A 148 7.27 13.72 7.28
CA LYS A 148 6.95 14.52 6.08
C LYS A 148 6.68 13.68 4.83
N ILE A 149 6.13 12.50 4.99
CA ILE A 149 5.70 11.62 3.91
C ILE A 149 4.17 11.49 3.89
N LYS A 150 3.63 11.01 2.77
CA LYS A 150 2.19 10.79 2.65
C LYS A 150 1.78 9.46 3.29
N ALA A 151 0.60 9.42 3.89
CA ALA A 151 -0.11 8.19 4.21
C ALA A 151 -1.45 8.18 3.48
N GLN A 152 -1.88 7.00 3.09
CA GLN A 152 -3.18 6.76 2.46
C GLN A 152 -3.91 5.67 3.22
N THR A 153 -5.17 5.92 3.50
CA THR A 153 -6.10 4.91 4.05
C THR A 153 -7.05 4.45 2.96
N ASP A 154 -7.46 3.19 3.03
CA ASP A 154 -8.51 2.61 2.20
C ASP A 154 -9.34 1.66 3.07
N TYR A 155 -10.63 1.65 2.87
CA TYR A 155 -11.57 0.79 3.61
C TYR A 155 -12.22 -0.27 2.72
N ILE A 156 -11.89 -0.29 1.43
CA ILE A 156 -12.42 -1.26 0.48
C ILE A 156 -11.65 -2.58 0.63
N MET A 157 -12.35 -3.64 0.97
CA MET A 157 -11.79 -4.98 1.02
C MET A 157 -12.59 -5.90 0.09
N MET A 158 -11.92 -6.44 -0.91
CA MET A 158 -12.47 -7.38 -1.88
C MET A 158 -12.05 -8.81 -1.54
N ALA A 159 -12.79 -9.78 -2.08
CA ALA A 159 -12.39 -11.18 -2.05
C ALA A 159 -11.00 -11.35 -2.70
N ARG A 160 -10.31 -12.41 -2.31
CA ARG A 160 -9.03 -12.78 -2.93
C ARG A 160 -9.21 -13.16 -4.40
N ALA A 161 -8.13 -13.13 -5.16
CA ALA A 161 -8.15 -13.43 -6.60
C ALA A 161 -8.58 -14.87 -6.92
N ASP A 162 -8.41 -15.79 -5.97
CA ASP A 162 -8.89 -17.19 -6.03
C ASP A 162 -10.36 -17.35 -5.60
N LEU A 163 -11.09 -16.24 -5.42
CA LEU A 163 -12.47 -16.16 -4.95
C LEU A 163 -12.67 -16.58 -3.49
N ASP A 164 -11.59 -16.79 -2.72
CA ASP A 164 -11.69 -17.00 -1.28
C ASP A 164 -12.17 -15.72 -0.59
N THR A 165 -13.15 -15.87 0.27
CA THR A 165 -13.82 -14.77 1.00
C THR A 165 -13.47 -14.71 2.48
N GLU A 166 -12.60 -15.57 2.98
CA GLU A 166 -12.20 -15.59 4.41
C GLU A 166 -11.67 -14.22 4.88
N ASN A 167 -10.93 -13.52 4.03
CA ASN A 167 -10.43 -12.18 4.34
C ASN A 167 -11.55 -11.17 4.62
N LEU A 168 -12.74 -11.36 4.03
CA LEU A 168 -13.88 -10.44 4.21
C LEU A 168 -14.43 -10.45 5.65
N ALA A 169 -14.10 -11.45 6.45
CA ALA A 169 -14.41 -11.45 7.89
C ALA A 169 -13.75 -10.26 8.62
N ASN A 170 -12.66 -9.75 8.11
CA ASN A 170 -11.93 -8.59 8.64
C ASN A 170 -12.46 -7.24 8.12
N ARG A 171 -13.37 -7.26 7.15
CA ARG A 171 -13.95 -6.05 6.56
C ARG A 171 -14.79 -5.30 7.58
N LEU A 172 -14.72 -3.98 7.57
CA LEU A 172 -15.59 -3.12 8.36
C LEU A 172 -17.06 -3.34 7.99
N SER A 173 -17.95 -3.26 8.96
CA SER A 173 -19.40 -3.14 8.69
C SER A 173 -19.69 -1.77 8.05
N LEU A 174 -20.91 -1.59 7.58
CA LEU A 174 -21.33 -0.29 7.03
C LEU A 174 -21.25 0.82 8.09
N GLU A 175 -21.72 0.53 9.32
CA GLU A 175 -21.70 1.46 10.44
C GLU A 175 -20.27 1.79 10.87
N GLU A 176 -19.39 0.79 10.92
CA GLU A 176 -17.96 0.98 11.22
C GLU A 176 -17.27 1.82 10.14
N THR A 177 -17.60 1.59 8.87
CA THR A 177 -17.06 2.37 7.75
C THR A 177 -17.54 3.82 7.82
N GLU A 178 -18.81 4.04 8.10
CA GLU A 178 -19.38 5.39 8.27
C GLU A 178 -18.69 6.14 9.42
N GLN A 179 -18.48 5.49 10.55
CA GLN A 179 -17.78 6.11 11.69
C GLN A 179 -16.35 6.49 11.34
N VAL A 180 -15.59 5.58 10.73
CA VAL A 180 -14.21 5.85 10.30
C VAL A 180 -14.14 6.99 9.29
N LEU A 181 -15.08 7.05 8.34
CA LEU A 181 -15.13 8.15 7.36
C LEU A 181 -15.41 9.50 8.03
N ARG A 182 -16.30 9.54 9.02
CA ARG A 182 -16.57 10.75 9.80
C ARG A 182 -15.31 11.20 10.54
N ASP A 183 -14.63 10.27 11.20
CA ASP A 183 -13.38 10.55 11.92
C ASP A 183 -12.28 11.09 10.98
N ILE A 184 -12.13 10.50 9.78
CA ILE A 184 -11.17 10.97 8.77
C ILE A 184 -11.52 12.40 8.32
N ILE A 185 -12.78 12.66 8.00
CA ILE A 185 -13.25 13.99 7.55
C ILE A 185 -13.03 15.05 8.65
N GLU A 186 -13.18 14.69 9.92
CA GLU A 186 -12.99 15.61 11.04
C GLU A 186 -11.51 15.93 11.29
N HIS A 187 -10.62 14.95 11.13
CA HIS A 187 -9.22 15.07 11.56
C HIS A 187 -8.24 15.33 10.42
N ASP A 188 -8.57 14.95 9.18
CA ASP A 188 -7.72 15.19 8.02
C ASP A 188 -8.25 16.35 7.17
N ILE A 189 -7.68 17.53 7.38
CA ILE A 189 -8.06 18.75 6.66
C ILE A 189 -7.89 18.58 5.14
N GLN A 190 -6.82 17.92 4.70
CA GLN A 190 -6.55 17.72 3.29
C GLN A 190 -7.56 16.75 2.65
N TYR A 191 -7.91 15.68 3.32
CA TYR A 191 -8.96 14.77 2.89
C TYR A 191 -10.32 15.45 2.86
N ARG A 192 -10.61 16.25 3.89
CA ARG A 192 -11.81 17.07 4.00
C ARG A 192 -11.95 18.04 2.84
N GLU A 193 -10.93 18.80 2.52
CA GLU A 193 -10.92 19.75 1.42
C GLU A 193 -11.14 19.04 0.07
N GLN A 194 -10.40 17.97 -0.20
CA GLN A 194 -10.54 17.19 -1.43
C GLN A 194 -11.91 16.53 -1.59
N THR A 195 -12.54 16.15 -0.49
CA THR A 195 -13.83 15.47 -0.51
C THR A 195 -14.99 16.46 -0.52
N LEU A 196 -14.89 17.56 0.22
CA LEU A 196 -15.94 18.54 0.42
C LEU A 196 -16.00 19.63 -0.66
N GLU A 197 -14.91 19.91 -1.38
CA GLU A 197 -14.97 20.78 -2.56
C GLU A 197 -15.97 20.30 -3.64
N LYS A 198 -16.30 19.01 -3.62
CA LYS A 198 -17.23 18.37 -4.56
C LYS A 198 -18.64 18.14 -4.01
N ILE A 199 -18.85 18.35 -2.72
CA ILE A 199 -20.14 18.14 -2.06
C ILE A 199 -20.52 19.42 -1.34
N PRO A 200 -21.58 20.13 -1.75
CA PRO A 200 -22.05 21.30 -1.03
C PRO A 200 -22.40 20.88 0.40
N ILE A 201 -21.74 21.50 1.38
CA ILE A 201 -22.01 21.29 2.80
C ILE A 201 -23.38 21.93 3.09
N THR A 202 -24.40 21.10 3.14
CA THR A 202 -25.62 21.44 3.86
C THR A 202 -25.47 20.93 5.28
N ASP A 203 -26.00 21.64 6.28
CA ASP A 203 -25.88 21.33 7.73
C ASP A 203 -26.38 19.93 8.13
N GLU A 204 -26.90 19.17 7.19
CA GLU A 204 -27.18 17.74 7.28
C GLU A 204 -26.44 17.00 6.16
N ILE A 205 -25.28 16.42 6.46
CA ILE A 205 -24.74 15.35 5.63
C ILE A 205 -25.65 14.15 5.82
N LYS A 206 -26.75 14.09 5.13
CA LYS A 206 -27.50 12.87 4.88
C LYS A 206 -26.67 12.05 3.93
N PHE A 207 -25.99 11.03 4.46
CA PHE A 207 -25.35 10.01 3.66
C PHE A 207 -26.46 9.39 2.80
N ASP A 208 -26.55 9.77 1.54
CA ASP A 208 -27.59 9.26 0.64
C ASP A 208 -27.22 7.83 0.21
N LEU A 209 -27.55 6.89 1.09
CA LEU A 209 -27.42 5.45 0.84
C LEU A 209 -28.11 5.00 -0.45
N GLU A 210 -29.15 5.70 -0.91
CA GLU A 210 -29.85 5.42 -2.16
C GLU A 210 -28.98 5.77 -3.38
N ARG A 211 -28.12 6.75 -3.27
CA ARG A 211 -27.17 7.09 -4.33
C ARG A 211 -26.11 6.04 -4.52
N PHE A 212 -25.64 5.40 -3.44
CA PHE A 212 -24.68 4.29 -3.49
C PHE A 212 -25.30 3.01 -4.06
N LYS A 213 -26.57 2.74 -3.80
CA LYS A 213 -27.28 1.58 -4.33
C LYS A 213 -27.53 1.64 -5.85
N LYS A 214 -27.45 2.82 -6.45
CA LYS A 214 -27.72 3.05 -7.88
C LYS A 214 -26.46 3.15 -8.75
N GLN A 215 -25.26 3.10 -8.17
CA GLN A 215 -24.05 3.03 -8.98
C GLN A 215 -23.78 1.58 -9.39
N PRO A 216 -23.64 1.27 -10.69
CA PRO A 216 -23.26 -0.06 -11.11
C PRO A 216 -21.87 -0.36 -10.54
N VAL A 217 -21.77 -1.48 -9.85
CA VAL A 217 -20.46 -2.02 -9.44
C VAL A 217 -19.76 -2.48 -10.70
N CYS A 218 -18.70 -1.77 -11.11
CA CYS A 218 -17.78 -2.25 -12.13
C CYS A 218 -16.95 -3.41 -11.61
#